data_42cd4b4e93394192ea95272532fef701
#
_entry.id   42cd4b4e93394192ea95272532fef701
#
_cell.length_a   1.000
_cell.length_b   1.000
_cell.length_c   1.000
_cell.angle_alpha   90.00
_cell.angle_beta   90.00
_cell.angle_gamma   90.00
#
_symmetry.space_group_name_H-M   'P 1'
#
loop_
_entity.id
_entity.type
_entity.pdbx_description
1 polymer ?
#
loop_
_entity_poly.entity_id
_entity_poly.type
_entity_poly.pdbx_seq_one_letter_code
_entity_poly.pdbx_strand_id
1 'polypeptide(L)'
;PLPCRRCGRTRAEAIPPEIAAYEQFHDIDRNAWSYDGIQYCVARGLMSGTDTHTFLPGGVTTRAQLVQVLYHLAGDPDMTGVTTPFTDLTSDWYQAAVAWAYKTGVVDGTSPTTFSPSRPVTREQAAVLLMRYAARLPGFAGSDAPADLSAFADGGSVSGWARAGMADAVALGLFGGTQDTGGRVWLRPGESATRAEIAAVLARFGRNVAHLL
;
A
#
# COMPACT_ATOMS: atom_id res chain seq x y z
N PRO A 1 -7.01 -13.30 17.59
CA PRO A 1 -7.34 -12.77 16.25
C PRO A 1 -8.86 -12.75 16.12
N LEU A 2 -9.42 -11.56 15.86
CA LEU A 2 -10.86 -11.41 15.66
C LEU A 2 -11.23 -11.85 14.24
N PRO A 3 -12.34 -12.56 14.03
CA PRO A 3 -12.78 -12.97 12.70
C PRO A 3 -13.15 -11.74 11.86
N CYS A 4 -12.91 -11.82 10.54
CA CYS A 4 -13.36 -10.81 9.60
C CYS A 4 -14.88 -10.69 9.66
N ARG A 5 -15.43 -9.49 9.97
CA ARG A 5 -16.87 -9.26 10.09
C ARG A 5 -17.67 -9.54 8.80
N ARG A 6 -16.99 -9.58 7.64
CA ARG A 6 -17.60 -9.77 6.32
C ARG A 6 -17.58 -11.22 5.85
N CYS A 7 -16.63 -12.04 6.29
CA CYS A 7 -16.49 -13.44 5.84
C CYS A 7 -16.39 -14.47 6.98
N GLY A 8 -16.39 -14.05 8.26
CA GLY A 8 -16.31 -14.92 9.43
C GLY A 8 -14.98 -15.68 9.62
N ARG A 9 -13.98 -15.40 8.78
CA ARG A 9 -12.66 -16.07 8.81
C ARG A 9 -11.66 -15.28 9.66
N THR A 10 -10.83 -16.00 10.39
CA THR A 10 -9.69 -15.39 11.11
C THR A 10 -8.57 -15.09 10.12
N ARG A 11 -7.81 -14.02 10.38
CA ARG A 11 -6.75 -13.49 9.50
C ARG A 11 -5.62 -14.46 9.15
N ALA A 12 -5.47 -15.55 9.90
CA ALA A 12 -4.42 -16.55 9.70
C ALA A 12 -4.78 -17.64 8.68
N GLU A 13 -6.06 -17.72 8.28
CA GLU A 13 -6.45 -18.66 7.24
C GLU A 13 -6.27 -17.98 5.88
N ALA A 14 -5.28 -18.45 5.13
CA ALA A 14 -5.21 -18.14 3.70
C ALA A 14 -6.57 -18.46 3.08
N ILE A 15 -7.19 -17.46 2.42
CA ILE A 15 -8.36 -17.74 1.59
C ILE A 15 -7.87 -18.72 0.53
N PRO A 16 -8.42 -19.93 0.44
CA PRO A 16 -8.02 -20.85 -0.62
C PRO A 16 -8.10 -20.11 -1.95
N PRO A 17 -7.17 -20.30 -2.86
CA PRO A 17 -7.19 -19.65 -4.18
C PRO A 17 -8.24 -20.33 -5.04
N GLU A 18 -9.52 -20.29 -4.63
CA GLU A 18 -10.61 -20.96 -5.35
C GLU A 18 -10.95 -20.25 -6.65
N ILE A 19 -10.56 -18.99 -6.79
CA ILE A 19 -10.66 -18.24 -8.06
C ILE A 19 -9.36 -17.50 -8.27
N ALA A 20 -8.63 -17.83 -9.32
CA ALA A 20 -7.45 -17.06 -9.70
C ALA A 20 -7.89 -15.65 -10.14
N ALA A 21 -7.11 -14.62 -9.79
CA ALA A 21 -7.47 -13.24 -10.11
C ALA A 21 -7.70 -13.01 -11.61
N TYR A 22 -7.00 -13.75 -12.50
CA TYR A 22 -7.21 -13.66 -13.94
C TYR A 22 -8.50 -14.31 -14.42
N GLU A 23 -9.11 -15.20 -13.63
CA GLU A 23 -10.42 -15.78 -13.95
C GLU A 23 -11.55 -14.81 -13.60
N GLN A 24 -11.35 -14.00 -12.56
CA GLN A 24 -12.28 -12.98 -12.16
C GLN A 24 -12.16 -11.71 -13.01
N PHE A 25 -10.93 -11.27 -13.27
CA PHE A 25 -10.65 -10.00 -13.95
C PHE A 25 -10.04 -10.24 -15.33
N HIS A 26 -10.71 -9.76 -16.37
CA HIS A 26 -10.34 -10.01 -17.76
C HIS A 26 -9.15 -9.16 -18.25
N ASP A 27 -8.77 -8.15 -17.48
CA ASP A 27 -7.67 -7.22 -17.76
C ASP A 27 -6.38 -7.56 -17.01
N ILE A 28 -6.29 -8.77 -16.41
CA ILE A 28 -5.07 -9.28 -15.78
C ILE A 28 -4.43 -10.36 -16.64
N ASP A 29 -3.19 -10.12 -17.05
CA ASP A 29 -2.36 -11.16 -17.65
C ASP A 29 -1.60 -11.93 -16.57
N ARG A 30 -1.80 -13.25 -16.53
CA ARG A 30 -1.12 -14.14 -15.57
C ARG A 30 0.39 -14.23 -15.77
N ASN A 31 0.90 -13.81 -16.93
CA ASN A 31 2.34 -13.75 -17.19
C ASN A 31 2.93 -12.36 -16.89
N ALA A 32 2.11 -11.39 -16.52
CA ALA A 32 2.58 -10.06 -16.15
C ALA A 32 3.38 -10.10 -14.83
N TRP A 33 4.38 -9.25 -14.71
CA TRP A 33 5.22 -9.11 -13.52
C TRP A 33 4.42 -8.80 -12.24
N SER A 34 3.24 -8.22 -12.38
CA SER A 34 2.37 -7.81 -11.27
C SER A 34 1.37 -8.89 -10.85
N TYR A 35 1.27 -9.99 -11.60
CA TYR A 35 0.23 -11.01 -11.37
C TYR A 35 0.24 -11.54 -9.93
N ASP A 36 1.39 -11.99 -9.44
CA ASP A 36 1.51 -12.55 -8.08
C ASP A 36 1.12 -11.55 -7.00
N GLY A 37 1.46 -10.28 -7.21
CA GLY A 37 1.06 -9.20 -6.30
C GLY A 37 -0.44 -8.96 -6.29
N ILE A 38 -1.06 -8.95 -7.47
CA ILE A 38 -2.52 -8.78 -7.62
C ILE A 38 -3.23 -9.99 -7.01
N GLN A 39 -2.81 -11.20 -7.35
CA GLN A 39 -3.35 -12.43 -6.79
C GLN A 39 -3.27 -12.44 -5.26
N TYR A 40 -2.12 -12.05 -4.70
CA TYR A 40 -1.92 -11.94 -3.26
C TYR A 40 -2.94 -10.99 -2.62
N CYS A 41 -3.12 -9.81 -3.19
CA CYS A 41 -4.02 -8.78 -2.65
C CYS A 41 -5.50 -9.16 -2.79
N VAL A 42 -5.89 -9.72 -3.94
CA VAL A 42 -7.27 -10.15 -4.20
C VAL A 42 -7.66 -11.31 -3.29
N ALA A 43 -6.82 -12.35 -3.20
CA ALA A 43 -7.06 -13.52 -2.36
C ALA A 43 -7.21 -13.17 -0.86
N ARG A 44 -6.58 -12.07 -0.41
CA ARG A 44 -6.67 -11.60 0.98
C ARG A 44 -7.70 -10.49 1.20
N GLY A 45 -8.44 -10.11 0.17
CA GLY A 45 -9.41 -9.01 0.26
C GLY A 45 -8.78 -7.64 0.52
N LEU A 46 -7.47 -7.48 0.27
CA LEU A 46 -6.75 -6.22 0.44
C LEU A 46 -7.08 -5.24 -0.69
N MET A 47 -7.24 -5.76 -1.89
CA MET A 47 -7.66 -5.00 -3.06
C MET A 47 -8.78 -5.76 -3.79
N SER A 48 -9.70 -5.01 -4.37
CA SER A 48 -10.79 -5.53 -5.21
C SER A 48 -10.69 -4.91 -6.61
N GLY A 49 -11.49 -5.43 -7.55
CA GLY A 49 -11.67 -4.80 -8.85
C GLY A 49 -12.33 -3.41 -8.74
N THR A 50 -12.24 -2.65 -9.83
CA THR A 50 -13.01 -1.41 -10.00
C THR A 50 -14.48 -1.73 -10.34
N ASP A 51 -14.69 -2.91 -10.90
CA ASP A 51 -15.98 -3.57 -11.06
C ASP A 51 -15.83 -5.09 -10.93
N THR A 52 -16.85 -5.86 -11.29
CA THR A 52 -16.85 -7.33 -11.14
C THR A 52 -15.85 -8.06 -12.01
N HIS A 53 -15.39 -7.45 -13.12
CA HIS A 53 -14.54 -8.10 -14.12
C HIS A 53 -13.28 -7.30 -14.48
N THR A 54 -13.10 -6.12 -13.90
CA THR A 54 -11.98 -5.22 -14.18
C THR A 54 -11.19 -4.90 -12.91
N PHE A 55 -9.89 -5.19 -12.92
CA PHE A 55 -8.99 -4.80 -11.84
C PHE A 55 -8.37 -3.42 -12.07
N LEU A 56 -8.16 -3.05 -13.33
CA LEU A 56 -7.47 -1.84 -13.79
C LEU A 56 -6.01 -1.73 -13.30
N PRO A 57 -5.12 -2.67 -13.69
CA PRO A 57 -3.73 -2.71 -13.19
C PRO A 57 -2.95 -1.42 -13.42
N GLY A 58 -3.15 -0.78 -14.58
CA GLY A 58 -2.52 0.50 -14.95
C GLY A 58 -3.16 1.74 -14.32
N GLY A 59 -4.30 1.60 -13.66
CA GLY A 59 -4.96 2.71 -12.97
C GLY A 59 -4.14 3.20 -11.78
N VAL A 60 -4.18 4.51 -11.51
CA VAL A 60 -3.48 5.08 -10.34
C VAL A 60 -4.22 4.74 -9.05
N THR A 61 -3.46 4.52 -7.98
CA THR A 61 -4.01 4.33 -6.63
C THR A 61 -4.17 5.69 -5.96
N THR A 62 -5.34 5.96 -5.38
CA THR A 62 -5.54 7.18 -4.60
C THR A 62 -5.04 7.02 -3.16
N ARG A 63 -4.84 8.15 -2.47
CA ARG A 63 -4.44 8.15 -1.06
C ARG A 63 -5.45 7.43 -0.18
N ALA A 64 -6.75 7.65 -0.41
CA ALA A 64 -7.80 6.96 0.34
C ALA A 64 -7.77 5.45 0.11
N GLN A 65 -7.55 5.00 -1.14
CA GLN A 65 -7.45 3.58 -1.45
C GLN A 65 -6.28 2.90 -0.73
N LEU A 66 -5.09 3.52 -0.73
CA LEU A 66 -3.95 2.95 -0.02
C LEU A 66 -4.21 2.89 1.49
N VAL A 67 -4.75 3.95 2.07
CA VAL A 67 -5.08 3.98 3.51
C VAL A 67 -6.15 2.96 3.87
N GLN A 68 -7.14 2.74 2.99
CA GLN A 68 -8.14 1.68 3.18
C GLN A 68 -7.50 0.28 3.23
N VAL A 69 -6.53 0.01 2.36
CA VAL A 69 -5.78 -1.25 2.39
C VAL A 69 -5.01 -1.42 3.71
N LEU A 70 -4.33 -0.37 4.17
CA LEU A 70 -3.61 -0.42 5.45
C LEU A 70 -4.55 -0.62 6.65
N TYR A 71 -5.75 -0.03 6.59
CA TYR A 71 -6.79 -0.22 7.59
C TYR A 71 -7.29 -1.68 7.61
N HIS A 72 -7.51 -2.29 6.44
CA HIS A 72 -7.82 -3.72 6.34
C HIS A 72 -6.69 -4.60 6.89
N LEU A 73 -5.43 -4.27 6.58
CA LEU A 73 -4.27 -4.96 7.18
C LEU A 73 -4.24 -4.82 8.71
N ALA A 74 -4.72 -3.69 9.25
CA ALA A 74 -4.82 -3.47 10.69
C ALA A 74 -6.02 -4.17 11.35
N GLY A 75 -6.93 -4.80 10.61
CA GLY A 75 -8.06 -5.56 11.13
C GLY A 75 -9.35 -4.79 11.25
N ASP A 76 -9.47 -3.69 10.52
CA ASP A 76 -10.67 -2.85 10.53
C ASP A 76 -11.09 -2.47 11.97
N PRO A 77 -10.18 -1.88 12.77
CA PRO A 77 -10.51 -1.53 14.15
C PRO A 77 -11.71 -0.57 14.21
N ASP A 78 -12.51 -0.67 15.25
CA ASP A 78 -13.66 0.21 15.41
C ASP A 78 -13.18 1.67 15.60
N MET A 79 -13.68 2.57 14.74
CA MET A 79 -13.39 4.00 14.76
C MET A 79 -14.63 4.83 15.11
N THR A 80 -15.66 4.22 15.67
CA THR A 80 -16.87 4.93 16.13
C THR A 80 -16.48 6.06 17.07
N GLY A 81 -16.95 7.28 16.79
CA GLY A 81 -16.68 8.47 17.59
C GLY A 81 -15.28 9.07 17.46
N VAL A 82 -14.41 8.51 16.61
CA VAL A 82 -13.10 9.10 16.33
C VAL A 82 -13.24 10.17 15.25
N THR A 83 -12.79 11.38 15.57
CA THR A 83 -12.81 12.52 14.65
C THR A 83 -11.43 12.84 14.10
N THR A 84 -11.39 13.51 12.96
CA THR A 84 -10.18 14.03 12.33
C THR A 84 -10.33 15.52 12.08
N PRO A 85 -9.25 16.27 11.89
CA PRO A 85 -9.33 17.68 11.52
C PRO A 85 -9.69 17.88 10.03
N PHE A 86 -9.79 16.80 9.25
CA PHE A 86 -9.94 16.89 7.80
C PHE A 86 -11.38 17.20 7.40
N THR A 87 -11.54 18.25 6.59
CA THR A 87 -12.84 18.76 6.12
C THR A 87 -13.21 18.25 4.72
N ASP A 88 -12.31 17.53 4.06
CA ASP A 88 -12.46 17.06 2.68
C ASP A 88 -12.82 15.57 2.57
N LEU A 89 -13.26 14.95 3.68
CA LEU A 89 -13.72 13.56 3.70
C LEU A 89 -15.19 13.48 3.28
N THR A 90 -15.43 13.36 1.99
CA THR A 90 -16.78 13.46 1.38
C THR A 90 -17.47 12.11 1.14
N SER A 91 -16.83 10.98 1.48
CA SER A 91 -17.39 9.65 1.23
C SER A 91 -17.14 8.72 2.40
N ASP A 92 -18.15 7.96 2.79
CA ASP A 92 -18.15 7.14 4.01
C ASP A 92 -17.20 5.95 3.94
N TRP A 93 -16.91 5.41 2.74
CA TRP A 93 -16.16 4.18 2.59
C TRP A 93 -14.71 4.25 3.12
N TYR A 94 -14.11 5.44 3.18
CA TYR A 94 -12.75 5.63 3.67
C TYR A 94 -12.67 6.42 5.00
N GLN A 95 -13.78 6.93 5.53
CA GLN A 95 -13.74 7.79 6.73
C GLN A 95 -13.13 7.06 7.92
N ALA A 96 -13.54 5.82 8.19
CA ALA A 96 -13.00 5.01 9.28
C ALA A 96 -11.50 4.73 9.09
N ALA A 97 -11.09 4.41 7.86
CA ALA A 97 -9.68 4.17 7.53
C ALA A 97 -8.81 5.42 7.73
N VAL A 98 -9.29 6.59 7.29
CA VAL A 98 -8.58 7.86 7.46
C VAL A 98 -8.51 8.25 8.94
N ALA A 99 -9.61 8.07 9.70
CA ALA A 99 -9.63 8.33 11.14
C ALA A 99 -8.64 7.44 11.89
N TRP A 100 -8.60 6.15 11.57
CA TRP A 100 -7.62 5.22 12.11
C TRP A 100 -6.19 5.63 11.78
N ALA A 101 -5.91 5.91 10.52
CA ALA A 101 -4.57 6.23 10.05
C ALA A 101 -4.06 7.55 10.67
N TYR A 102 -4.92 8.54 10.82
CA TYR A 102 -4.60 9.78 11.53
C TYR A 102 -4.35 9.55 13.03
N LYS A 103 -5.28 8.88 13.71
CA LYS A 103 -5.16 8.56 15.15
C LYS A 103 -3.89 7.77 15.47
N THR A 104 -3.48 6.89 14.58
CA THR A 104 -2.29 6.05 14.77
C THR A 104 -1.00 6.70 14.24
N GLY A 105 -1.05 7.87 13.60
CA GLY A 105 0.10 8.56 13.04
C GLY A 105 0.65 7.89 11.76
N VAL A 106 -0.13 7.02 11.11
CA VAL A 106 0.20 6.47 9.79
C VAL A 106 0.12 7.55 8.72
N VAL A 107 -0.86 8.44 8.84
CA VAL A 107 -1.00 9.59 7.94
C VAL A 107 -0.97 10.91 8.71
N ASP A 108 -0.38 11.90 8.07
CA ASP A 108 -0.69 13.32 8.27
C ASP A 108 -1.59 13.77 7.12
N GLY A 109 -2.20 14.94 7.23
CA GLY A 109 -2.89 15.58 6.11
C GLY A 109 -1.91 16.01 5.01
N THR A 110 -2.44 16.48 3.90
CA THR A 110 -1.70 17.30 2.92
C THR A 110 -1.63 18.76 3.35
N SER A 111 -2.51 19.14 4.31
CA SER A 111 -2.47 20.36 5.10
C SER A 111 -3.06 20.04 6.49
N PRO A 112 -3.07 21.01 7.45
CA PRO A 112 -3.67 20.78 8.76
C PRO A 112 -5.14 20.35 8.72
N THR A 113 -5.88 20.69 7.68
CA THR A 113 -7.33 20.42 7.56
C THR A 113 -7.73 19.64 6.32
N THR A 114 -6.78 19.18 5.50
CA THR A 114 -7.07 18.40 4.30
C THR A 114 -6.29 17.09 4.25
N PHE A 115 -6.96 16.01 3.86
CA PHE A 115 -6.36 14.70 3.62
C PHE A 115 -6.06 14.45 2.15
N SER A 116 -6.82 15.05 1.24
CA SER A 116 -6.80 14.86 -0.21
C SER A 116 -7.08 13.41 -0.63
N PRO A 117 -8.26 12.84 -0.30
CA PRO A 117 -8.56 11.41 -0.47
C PRO A 117 -8.46 10.92 -1.91
N SER A 118 -8.90 11.72 -2.87
CA SER A 118 -8.92 11.38 -4.30
C SER A 118 -7.60 11.64 -5.04
N ARG A 119 -6.62 12.29 -4.38
CA ARG A 119 -5.32 12.55 -5.00
C ARG A 119 -4.56 11.25 -5.21
N PRO A 120 -3.96 11.02 -6.40
CA PRO A 120 -3.05 9.89 -6.60
C PRO A 120 -1.94 9.88 -5.53
N VAL A 121 -1.64 8.70 -5.01
CA VAL A 121 -0.50 8.53 -4.09
C VAL A 121 0.78 8.41 -4.91
N THR A 122 1.82 9.17 -4.55
CA THR A 122 3.13 9.00 -5.19
C THR A 122 3.89 7.82 -4.58
N ARG A 123 4.90 7.33 -5.30
CA ARG A 123 5.71 6.18 -4.85
C ARG A 123 6.42 6.49 -3.53
N GLU A 124 6.96 7.71 -3.35
CA GLU A 124 7.57 8.10 -2.07
C GLU A 124 6.55 8.24 -0.94
N GLN A 125 5.32 8.71 -1.25
CA GLN A 125 4.24 8.73 -0.26
C GLN A 125 3.84 7.32 0.15
N ALA A 126 3.70 6.40 -0.80
CA ALA A 126 3.38 5.01 -0.50
C ALA A 126 4.46 4.36 0.39
N ALA A 127 5.74 4.60 0.11
CA ALA A 127 6.84 4.10 0.93
C ALA A 127 6.73 4.61 2.38
N VAL A 128 6.53 5.91 2.57
CA VAL A 128 6.40 6.50 3.91
C VAL A 128 5.19 5.95 4.67
N LEU A 129 4.03 5.83 4.02
CA LEU A 129 2.82 5.30 4.65
C LEU A 129 3.01 3.85 5.10
N LEU A 130 3.64 3.03 4.24
CA LEU A 130 3.95 1.63 4.57
C LEU A 130 4.95 1.52 5.73
N MET A 131 6.00 2.34 5.77
CA MET A 131 6.97 2.31 6.87
C MET A 131 6.37 2.81 8.18
N ARG A 132 5.53 3.85 8.15
CA ARG A 132 4.79 4.28 9.33
C ARG A 132 3.83 3.22 9.85
N TYR A 133 3.19 2.46 8.95
CA TYR A 133 2.37 1.32 9.33
C TYR A 133 3.22 0.18 9.89
N ALA A 134 4.35 -0.15 9.26
CA ALA A 134 5.28 -1.17 9.74
C ALA A 134 5.74 -0.90 11.18
N ALA A 135 6.03 0.37 11.51
CA ALA A 135 6.41 0.78 12.86
C ALA A 135 5.32 0.51 13.93
N ARG A 136 4.09 0.15 13.53
CA ARG A 136 3.00 -0.27 14.42
C ARG A 136 2.91 -1.78 14.60
N LEU A 137 3.65 -2.53 13.79
CA LEU A 137 3.65 -3.98 13.89
C LEU A 137 4.52 -4.42 15.08
N PRO A 138 4.04 -5.37 15.91
CA PRO A 138 4.85 -5.92 16.99
C PRO A 138 6.16 -6.51 16.48
N GLY A 139 7.28 -6.12 17.11
CA GLY A 139 8.60 -6.64 16.76
C GLY A 139 9.25 -6.04 15.52
N PHE A 140 8.60 -5.10 14.83
CA PHE A 140 9.25 -4.41 13.72
C PHE A 140 10.26 -3.38 14.24
N ALA A 141 11.53 -3.58 13.92
CA ALA A 141 12.66 -2.72 14.36
C ALA A 141 13.16 -1.77 13.26
N GLY A 142 12.53 -1.77 12.07
CA GLY A 142 13.05 -1.07 10.89
C GLY A 142 13.99 -1.95 10.06
N SER A 143 14.71 -1.36 9.10
CA SER A 143 15.79 -2.04 8.41
C SER A 143 17.09 -1.93 9.21
N ASP A 144 17.87 -3.00 9.29
CA ASP A 144 19.19 -3.00 9.96
C ASP A 144 20.16 -2.01 9.31
N ALA A 145 20.05 -1.80 8.00
CA ALA A 145 20.83 -0.86 7.24
C ALA A 145 19.95 -0.22 6.13
N PRO A 146 19.53 1.04 6.29
CA PRO A 146 18.81 1.77 5.25
C PRO A 146 19.60 1.78 3.93
N ALA A 147 18.88 1.64 2.80
CA ALA A 147 19.52 1.62 1.49
C ALA A 147 20.14 2.97 1.14
N ASP A 148 21.30 2.93 0.47
CA ASP A 148 21.86 4.13 -0.15
C ASP A 148 21.08 4.49 -1.42
N LEU A 149 20.30 5.56 -1.33
CA LEU A 149 19.48 6.04 -2.44
C LEU A 149 20.32 6.63 -3.59
N SER A 150 21.61 6.94 -3.37
CA SER A 150 22.49 7.44 -4.44
C SER A 150 22.79 6.38 -5.50
N ALA A 151 22.53 5.10 -5.21
CA ALA A 151 22.60 4.01 -6.19
C ALA A 151 21.54 4.12 -7.30
N PHE A 152 20.49 4.94 -7.11
CA PHE A 152 19.44 5.18 -8.08
C PHE A 152 19.69 6.47 -8.84
N ALA A 153 19.43 6.45 -10.16
CA ALA A 153 19.70 7.60 -11.04
C ALA A 153 18.97 8.90 -10.60
N ASP A 154 17.84 8.74 -9.93
CA ASP A 154 17.01 9.82 -9.41
C ASP A 154 16.89 9.82 -7.87
N GLY A 155 17.78 9.14 -7.18
CA GLY A 155 17.77 9.09 -5.70
C GLY A 155 17.86 10.45 -5.03
N GLY A 156 18.51 11.43 -5.69
CA GLY A 156 18.53 12.83 -5.27
C GLY A 156 17.17 13.54 -5.34
N SER A 157 16.23 13.04 -6.14
CA SER A 157 14.88 13.59 -6.30
C SER A 157 13.89 13.15 -5.22
N VAL A 158 14.27 12.22 -4.35
CA VAL A 158 13.45 11.82 -3.20
C VAL A 158 13.35 13.01 -2.24
N SER A 159 12.11 13.40 -1.93
CA SER A 159 11.83 14.51 -1.01
C SER A 159 12.49 14.29 0.36
N GLY A 160 13.00 15.35 0.98
CA GLY A 160 13.68 15.25 2.29
C GLY A 160 12.85 14.54 3.35
N TRP A 161 11.53 14.81 3.40
CA TRP A 161 10.59 14.18 4.32
C TRP A 161 10.37 12.69 4.06
N ALA A 162 10.59 12.22 2.82
CA ALA A 162 10.36 10.83 2.41
C ALA A 162 11.65 9.99 2.43
N ARG A 163 12.81 10.63 2.52
CA ARG A 163 14.13 9.99 2.32
C ARG A 163 14.34 8.78 3.23
N ALA A 164 14.09 8.91 4.52
CA ALA A 164 14.26 7.83 5.47
C ALA A 164 13.31 6.64 5.17
N GLY A 165 12.00 6.93 5.00
CA GLY A 165 11.02 5.89 4.70
C GLY A 165 11.26 5.20 3.36
N MET A 166 11.73 5.93 2.33
CA MET A 166 12.09 5.33 1.05
C MET A 166 13.35 4.45 1.17
N ALA A 167 14.36 4.89 1.93
CA ALA A 167 15.58 4.10 2.15
C ALA A 167 15.27 2.79 2.88
N ASP A 168 14.45 2.82 3.91
CA ASP A 168 13.98 1.61 4.61
C ASP A 168 13.16 0.71 3.69
N ALA A 169 12.22 1.28 2.94
CA ALA A 169 11.37 0.52 2.03
C ALA A 169 12.18 -0.16 0.90
N VAL A 170 13.26 0.47 0.43
CA VAL A 170 14.20 -0.14 -0.53
C VAL A 170 15.01 -1.25 0.14
N ALA A 171 15.56 -1.02 1.32
CA ALA A 171 16.34 -2.02 2.07
C ALA A 171 15.52 -3.27 2.39
N LEU A 172 14.23 -3.11 2.68
CA LEU A 172 13.28 -4.21 2.91
C LEU A 172 12.77 -4.86 1.60
N GLY A 173 13.30 -4.44 0.44
CA GLY A 173 12.93 -5.00 -0.86
C GLY A 173 11.53 -4.65 -1.35
N LEU A 174 10.88 -3.62 -0.78
CA LEU A 174 9.54 -3.21 -1.19
C LEU A 174 9.57 -2.43 -2.50
N PHE A 175 10.57 -1.55 -2.67
CA PHE A 175 10.79 -0.76 -3.86
C PHE A 175 12.17 -1.06 -4.44
N GLY A 176 12.23 -1.57 -5.68
CA GLY A 176 13.49 -1.92 -6.37
C GLY A 176 13.82 -1.00 -7.55
N GLY A 177 12.94 -0.04 -7.84
CA GLY A 177 13.06 0.80 -9.02
C GLY A 177 12.79 0.06 -10.34
N THR A 178 12.98 0.78 -11.44
CA THR A 178 12.90 0.27 -12.82
C THR A 178 14.17 0.58 -13.58
N GLN A 179 14.69 -0.38 -14.33
CA GLN A 179 15.89 -0.20 -15.13
C GLN A 179 15.54 0.38 -16.51
N ASP A 180 16.29 1.39 -16.95
CA ASP A 180 16.21 1.92 -18.31
C ASP A 180 17.07 1.09 -19.28
N THR A 181 16.99 1.42 -20.57
CA THR A 181 17.76 0.74 -21.63
C THR A 181 19.28 0.94 -21.48
N GLY A 182 19.72 1.93 -20.70
CA GLY A 182 21.12 2.19 -20.38
C GLY A 182 21.63 1.48 -19.13
N GLY A 183 20.78 0.65 -18.49
CA GLY A 183 21.13 -0.09 -17.28
C GLY A 183 20.99 0.70 -15.99
N ARG A 184 20.55 1.97 -16.03
CA ARG A 184 20.36 2.78 -14.83
C ARG A 184 19.03 2.44 -14.16
N VAL A 185 19.01 2.40 -12.85
CA VAL A 185 17.80 2.10 -12.05
C VAL A 185 17.20 3.40 -11.52
N TRP A 186 15.90 3.55 -11.67
CA TRP A 186 15.12 4.74 -11.31
C TRP A 186 14.06 4.40 -10.28
N LEU A 187 14.01 5.13 -9.16
CA LEU A 187 12.97 5.00 -8.14
C LEU A 187 11.65 5.66 -8.53
N ARG A 188 11.72 6.78 -9.27
CA ARG A 188 10.59 7.61 -9.69
C ARG A 188 9.72 8.07 -8.50
N PRO A 189 10.31 8.70 -7.48
CA PRO A 189 9.65 8.95 -6.20
C PRO A 189 8.38 9.80 -6.31
N GLY A 190 8.38 10.79 -7.20
CA GLY A 190 7.25 11.69 -7.44
C GLY A 190 6.18 11.16 -8.40
N GLU A 191 6.39 10.02 -9.07
CA GLU A 191 5.37 9.44 -9.95
C GLU A 191 4.24 8.80 -9.14
N SER A 192 3.03 8.89 -9.70
CA SER A 192 1.86 8.23 -9.11
C SER A 192 1.99 6.72 -9.21
N ALA A 193 1.76 6.03 -8.10
CA ALA A 193 1.81 4.58 -8.08
C ALA A 193 0.54 3.98 -8.72
N THR A 194 0.74 3.03 -9.63
CA THR A 194 -0.35 2.26 -10.23
C THR A 194 -0.89 1.20 -9.25
N ARG A 195 -2.09 0.69 -9.53
CA ARG A 195 -2.69 -0.38 -8.74
C ARG A 195 -1.86 -1.66 -8.77
N ALA A 196 -1.27 -1.99 -9.94
CA ALA A 196 -0.34 -3.11 -10.08
C ALA A 196 0.92 -2.93 -9.23
N GLU A 197 1.50 -1.74 -9.22
CA GLU A 197 2.68 -1.44 -8.40
C GLU A 197 2.37 -1.52 -6.91
N ILE A 198 1.24 -0.96 -6.47
CA ILE A 198 0.81 -1.06 -5.06
C ILE A 198 0.55 -2.51 -4.68
N ALA A 199 -0.09 -3.32 -5.53
CA ALA A 199 -0.31 -4.74 -5.27
C ALA A 199 1.01 -5.50 -5.10
N ALA A 200 1.99 -5.26 -5.97
CA ALA A 200 3.31 -5.88 -5.86
C ALA A 200 4.06 -5.46 -4.59
N VAL A 201 3.99 -4.18 -4.22
CA VAL A 201 4.59 -3.66 -2.98
C VAL A 201 3.91 -4.25 -1.75
N LEU A 202 2.58 -4.35 -1.72
CA LEU A 202 1.83 -4.97 -0.62
C LEU A 202 2.15 -6.45 -0.45
N ALA A 203 2.31 -7.20 -1.54
CA ALA A 203 2.72 -8.60 -1.48
C ALA A 203 4.13 -8.78 -0.90
N ARG A 204 5.06 -7.90 -1.28
CA ARG A 204 6.41 -7.86 -0.68
C ARG A 204 6.35 -7.45 0.78
N PHE A 205 5.54 -6.46 1.13
CA PHE A 205 5.31 -6.03 2.50
C PHE A 205 4.80 -7.18 3.37
N GLY A 206 3.81 -7.91 2.89
CA GLY A 206 3.27 -9.08 3.60
C GLY A 206 4.32 -10.16 3.86
N ARG A 207 5.21 -10.40 2.89
CA ARG A 207 6.29 -11.40 3.01
C ARG A 207 7.45 -10.93 3.89
N ASN A 208 7.97 -9.73 3.61
CA ASN A 208 9.26 -9.28 4.14
C ASN A 208 9.13 -8.54 5.47
N VAL A 209 7.97 -7.97 5.77
CA VAL A 209 7.76 -7.07 6.92
C VAL A 209 6.72 -7.61 7.88
N ALA A 210 5.54 -7.95 7.39
CA ALA A 210 4.43 -8.36 8.25
C ALA A 210 4.36 -9.87 8.49
N HIS A 211 5.19 -10.67 7.82
CA HIS A 211 5.24 -12.14 7.90
C HIS A 211 3.84 -12.79 7.76
N LEU A 212 3.00 -12.24 6.88
CA LEU A 212 1.64 -12.67 6.59
C LEU A 212 1.61 -13.69 5.44
N LEU A 213 2.44 -14.72 5.48
CA LEU A 213 2.43 -15.83 4.52
C LEU A 213 1.41 -16.88 4.93
#